data_09262eb2b84c23581ad01a672b502329
#
_entry.id   09262eb2b84c23581ad01a672b502329
#
_cell.length_a   1.000
_cell.length_b   1.000
_cell.length_c   1.000
_cell.angle_alpha   90.00
_cell.angle_beta   90.00
_cell.angle_gamma   90.00
#
_symmetry.space_group_name_H-M   'P 1'
#
loop_
_entity.id
_entity.type
_entity.pdbx_description
1 polymer ?
#
loop_
_entity_poly.entity_id
_entity_poly.type
_entity_poly.pdbx_seq_one_letter_code
_entity_poly.pdbx_strand_id
1 'polypeptide(L)'
;QGLADHYGFTACHTQPAHPNENGDVEQRHHRLKRAVEQALILRGSRDFTGRREYEQFLETLLDQLNAGRTECLAEEVKALRPLPPRRHEDFTRAACRVSRFSTIRVLKNSYSVHSRLIGQMVDVRIYADHIEVWYAQRPIETLPRLRGENSHCINYRHVIDTLVRKPGAFENYRYKEDLFPTSQFRMAYDLLRQQHEMKQANKQYLKILELAARESQTAVNEALRYVINQADGMDVDAVKDIVACEQQPPAVTDVLIGDIDIRDYDGLLDSAEALLV
;
A
#
# COMPACT_ATOMS: atom_id res chain seq x y z
N GLN A 1 -8.28 14.09 27.17
CA GLN A 1 -7.68 14.31 28.50
C GLN A 1 -6.29 13.65 28.59
N GLY A 2 -6.08 12.42 28.08
CA GLY A 2 -4.78 11.74 28.14
C GLY A 2 -3.61 12.49 27.49
N LEU A 3 -3.83 13.21 26.39
CA LEU A 3 -2.80 14.04 25.76
C LEU A 3 -2.38 15.21 26.65
N ALA A 4 -3.35 15.91 27.25
CA ALA A 4 -3.11 17.04 28.14
C ALA A 4 -2.36 16.61 29.41
N ASP A 5 -2.78 15.48 29.99
CA ASP A 5 -2.13 14.90 31.18
C ASP A 5 -0.69 14.44 30.88
N HIS A 6 -0.50 13.81 29.72
CA HIS A 6 0.83 13.31 29.30
C HIS A 6 1.85 14.43 29.08
N TYR A 7 1.44 15.49 28.39
CA TYR A 7 2.31 16.64 28.10
C TYR A 7 2.24 17.76 29.15
N GLY A 8 1.36 17.63 30.15
CA GLY A 8 1.23 18.57 31.25
C GLY A 8 0.73 19.95 30.86
N PHE A 9 -0.19 20.04 29.89
CA PHE A 9 -0.80 21.31 29.51
C PHE A 9 -2.30 21.34 29.85
N THR A 10 -2.84 22.55 30.01
CA THR A 10 -4.27 22.74 30.23
C THR A 10 -4.96 23.01 28.91
N ALA A 11 -5.92 22.16 28.56
CA ALA A 11 -6.73 22.37 27.38
C ALA A 11 -7.79 23.46 27.64
N CYS A 12 -7.77 24.51 26.83
CA CYS A 12 -8.78 25.57 26.85
C CYS A 12 -9.65 25.47 25.62
N HIS A 13 -10.93 25.74 25.79
CA HIS A 13 -11.90 25.77 24.68
C HIS A 13 -12.45 27.20 24.53
N THR A 14 -12.53 27.65 23.29
CA THR A 14 -13.24 28.90 22.96
C THR A 14 -14.72 28.68 23.17
N GLN A 15 -15.42 29.74 23.57
CA GLN A 15 -16.87 29.68 23.77
C GLN A 15 -17.60 29.63 22.42
N PRO A 16 -18.65 28.80 22.29
CA PRO A 16 -19.50 28.82 21.09
C PRO A 16 -20.07 30.21 20.83
N ALA A 17 -20.10 30.64 19.57
CA ALA A 17 -20.58 31.91 19.09
C ALA A 17 -19.81 33.19 19.58
N HIS A 18 -18.55 33.01 20.04
CA HIS A 18 -17.64 34.12 20.35
C HIS A 18 -16.50 34.21 19.32
N PRO A 19 -16.71 34.76 18.11
CA PRO A 19 -15.72 34.80 17.04
C PRO A 19 -14.45 35.60 17.38
N ASN A 20 -14.54 36.55 18.28
CA ASN A 20 -13.43 37.39 18.74
C ASN A 20 -12.34 36.61 19.49
N GLU A 21 -12.64 35.44 20.05
CA GLU A 21 -11.65 34.60 20.73
C GLU A 21 -10.67 33.90 19.75
N ASN A 22 -11.01 33.82 18.46
CA ASN A 22 -10.23 33.21 17.40
C ASN A 22 -9.67 34.17 16.35
N GLY A 23 -9.80 35.49 16.58
CA GLY A 23 -9.46 36.52 15.58
C GLY A 23 -8.03 36.38 15.01
N ASP A 24 -7.04 36.09 15.83
CA ASP A 24 -5.65 35.91 15.39
C ASP A 24 -5.47 34.67 14.46
N VAL A 25 -6.15 33.58 14.79
CA VAL A 25 -6.11 32.35 13.99
C VAL A 25 -6.82 32.57 12.65
N GLU A 26 -7.97 33.22 12.67
CA GLU A 26 -8.75 33.55 11.47
C GLU A 26 -7.95 34.50 10.55
N GLN A 27 -7.30 35.52 11.09
CA GLN A 27 -6.44 36.41 10.32
C GLN A 27 -5.24 35.67 9.71
N ARG A 28 -4.61 34.77 10.44
CA ARG A 28 -3.52 33.92 9.92
C ARG A 28 -3.98 33.01 8.79
N HIS A 29 -5.13 32.37 8.94
CA HIS A 29 -5.74 31.56 7.89
C HIS A 29 -6.06 32.40 6.64
N HIS A 30 -6.57 33.62 6.81
CA HIS A 30 -6.81 34.52 5.69
C HIS A 30 -5.51 34.89 4.95
N ARG A 31 -4.46 35.24 5.69
CA ARG A 31 -3.13 35.54 5.13
C ARG A 31 -2.55 34.34 4.37
N LEU A 32 -2.65 33.12 4.93
CA LEU A 32 -2.19 31.89 4.28
C LEU A 32 -2.96 31.65 2.98
N LYS A 33 -4.30 31.71 3.01
CA LYS A 33 -5.13 31.52 1.81
C LYS A 33 -4.75 32.53 0.70
N ARG A 34 -4.56 33.79 1.07
CA ARG A 34 -4.15 34.83 0.13
C ARG A 34 -2.74 34.58 -0.44
N ALA A 35 -1.80 34.13 0.38
CA ALA A 35 -0.45 33.80 -0.07
C ALA A 35 -0.46 32.59 -1.03
N VAL A 36 -1.24 31.54 -0.74
CA VAL A 36 -1.44 30.40 -1.63
C VAL A 36 -2.01 30.84 -2.97
N GLU A 37 -3.04 31.69 -2.96
CA GLU A 37 -3.67 32.20 -4.18
C GLU A 37 -2.69 33.02 -5.05
N GLN A 38 -1.93 33.92 -4.43
CA GLN A 38 -0.90 34.68 -5.12
C GLN A 38 0.21 33.79 -5.69
N ALA A 39 0.65 32.79 -4.93
CA ALA A 39 1.69 31.86 -5.41
C ALA A 39 1.18 30.98 -6.57
N LEU A 40 -0.09 30.58 -6.57
CA LEU A 40 -0.72 29.87 -7.69
C LEU A 40 -0.82 30.75 -8.95
N ILE A 41 -1.11 32.03 -8.80
CA ILE A 41 -1.15 32.99 -9.91
C ILE A 41 0.27 33.14 -10.51
N LEU A 42 1.29 33.28 -9.67
CA LEU A 42 2.69 33.37 -10.10
C LEU A 42 3.18 32.09 -10.78
N ARG A 43 2.71 30.93 -10.32
CA ARG A 43 2.99 29.64 -10.94
C ARG A 43 2.35 29.50 -12.32
N GLY A 44 1.29 30.24 -12.61
CA GLY A 44 0.57 30.21 -13.88
C GLY A 44 -0.37 29.02 -14.08
N SER A 45 -0.46 28.10 -13.11
CA SER A 45 -1.39 26.96 -13.14
C SER A 45 -1.83 26.58 -11.73
N ARG A 46 -3.08 26.11 -11.62
CA ARG A 46 -3.63 25.53 -10.40
C ARG A 46 -3.54 24.00 -10.38
N ASP A 47 -3.11 23.39 -11.48
CA ASP A 47 -3.04 21.95 -11.62
C ASP A 47 -1.69 21.42 -11.13
N PHE A 48 -1.74 20.29 -10.46
CA PHE A 48 -0.57 19.55 -9.94
C PHE A 48 -0.58 18.14 -10.51
N THR A 49 0.59 17.57 -10.80
CA THR A 49 0.73 16.22 -11.31
C THR A 49 0.32 15.17 -10.27
N GLY A 50 0.32 15.55 -8.99
CA GLY A 50 -0.10 14.69 -7.89
C GLY A 50 -0.04 15.39 -6.53
N ARG A 51 -0.54 14.67 -5.53
CA ARG A 51 -0.60 15.16 -4.14
C ARG A 51 0.76 15.59 -3.60
N ARG A 52 1.83 14.87 -3.93
CA ARG A 52 3.19 15.15 -3.44
C ARG A 52 3.72 16.50 -3.93
N GLU A 53 3.47 16.84 -5.18
CA GLU A 53 3.87 18.14 -5.74
C GLU A 53 3.12 19.29 -5.05
N TYR A 54 1.83 19.10 -4.78
CA TYR A 54 1.04 20.07 -4.04
C TYR A 54 1.53 20.26 -2.59
N GLU A 55 1.87 19.17 -1.90
CA GLU A 55 2.43 19.23 -0.55
C GLU A 55 3.77 19.98 -0.53
N GLN A 56 4.67 19.69 -1.46
CA GLN A 56 5.96 20.42 -1.59
C GLN A 56 5.76 21.93 -1.88
N PHE A 57 4.80 22.27 -2.73
CA PHE A 57 4.44 23.66 -2.99
C PHE A 57 3.98 24.36 -1.71
N LEU A 58 3.12 23.73 -0.91
CA LEU A 58 2.65 24.29 0.37
C LEU A 58 3.79 24.40 1.39
N GLU A 59 4.66 23.41 1.51
CA GLU A 59 5.82 23.43 2.40
C GLU A 59 6.73 24.60 2.09
N THR A 60 7.08 24.78 0.82
CA THR A 60 7.93 25.92 0.37
C THR A 60 7.32 27.28 0.73
N LEU A 61 6.01 27.42 0.56
CA LEU A 61 5.30 28.65 0.89
C LEU A 61 5.24 28.89 2.40
N LEU A 62 5.02 27.84 3.19
CA LEU A 62 5.01 27.91 4.66
C LEU A 62 6.38 28.28 5.21
N ASP A 63 7.46 27.75 4.64
CA ASP A 63 8.82 28.08 5.01
C ASP A 63 9.11 29.56 4.77
N GLN A 64 8.69 30.11 3.62
CA GLN A 64 8.81 31.53 3.32
C GLN A 64 8.02 32.40 4.31
N LEU A 65 6.78 32.00 4.66
CA LEU A 65 5.94 32.73 5.63
C LEU A 65 6.49 32.68 7.06
N ASN A 66 7.25 31.64 7.38
CA ASN A 66 7.84 31.41 8.70
C ASN A 66 9.29 31.93 8.84
N ALA A 67 9.96 32.29 7.74
CA ALA A 67 11.35 32.70 7.74
C ALA A 67 11.67 33.86 8.72
N GLY A 68 10.73 34.81 8.88
CA GLY A 68 10.89 35.94 9.81
C GLY A 68 10.56 35.64 11.29
N ARG A 69 10.29 34.37 11.63
CA ARG A 69 9.87 33.98 13.00
C ARG A 69 10.90 33.17 13.75
N THR A 70 12.05 32.92 13.17
CA THR A 70 13.07 32.00 13.69
C THR A 70 13.60 32.46 15.07
N GLU A 71 13.80 33.77 15.23
CA GLU A 71 14.27 34.34 16.50
C GLU A 71 13.23 34.21 17.61
N CYS A 72 11.97 34.60 17.32
CA CYS A 72 10.86 34.46 18.28
C CYS A 72 10.66 32.99 18.67
N LEU A 73 10.74 32.05 17.71
CA LEU A 73 10.64 30.63 17.99
C LEU A 73 11.80 30.16 18.89
N ALA A 74 13.02 30.64 18.66
CA ALA A 74 14.18 30.28 19.48
C ALA A 74 14.04 30.78 20.95
N GLU A 75 13.41 31.94 21.16
CA GLU A 75 13.10 32.44 22.49
C GLU A 75 11.99 31.61 23.16
N GLU A 76 10.94 31.28 22.41
CA GLU A 76 9.83 30.49 22.88
C GLU A 76 10.27 29.07 23.27
N VAL A 77 11.10 28.44 22.46
CA VAL A 77 11.67 27.10 22.75
C VAL A 77 12.45 27.05 24.05
N LYS A 78 13.15 28.14 24.42
CA LYS A 78 13.85 28.21 25.72
C LYS A 78 12.91 28.22 26.90
N ALA A 79 11.70 28.75 26.73
CA ALA A 79 10.67 28.79 27.76
C ALA A 79 9.81 27.52 27.83
N LEU A 80 9.84 26.68 26.78
CA LEU A 80 9.10 25.43 26.74
C LEU A 80 9.67 24.41 27.72
N ARG A 81 8.79 23.63 28.35
CA ARG A 81 9.18 22.50 29.18
C ARG A 81 9.79 21.40 28.33
N PRO A 82 10.75 20.61 28.88
CA PRO A 82 11.25 19.44 28.18
C PRO A 82 10.13 18.45 27.88
N LEU A 83 10.16 17.84 26.71
CA LEU A 83 9.19 16.83 26.34
C LEU A 83 9.34 15.58 27.22
N PRO A 84 8.25 14.86 27.52
CA PRO A 84 8.31 13.57 28.18
C PRO A 84 9.24 12.60 27.44
N PRO A 85 9.92 11.66 28.13
CA PRO A 85 10.84 10.72 27.51
C PRO A 85 10.16 9.72 26.56
N ARG A 86 8.85 9.58 26.65
CA ARG A 86 8.04 8.76 25.75
C ARG A 86 6.99 9.62 25.06
N ARG A 87 6.79 9.41 23.77
CA ARG A 87 5.72 10.02 23.02
C ARG A 87 4.36 9.44 23.48
N HIS A 88 3.33 10.27 23.51
CA HIS A 88 1.97 9.80 23.75
C HIS A 88 1.54 8.82 22.64
N GLU A 89 0.86 7.75 23.03
CA GLU A 89 0.31 6.79 22.06
C GLU A 89 -0.75 7.49 21.19
N ASP A 90 -0.55 7.47 19.88
CA ASP A 90 -1.43 8.14 18.89
C ASP A 90 -2.44 7.16 18.25
N PHE A 91 -2.72 6.06 18.95
CA PHE A 91 -3.67 5.04 18.53
C PHE A 91 -4.71 4.73 19.61
N THR A 92 -5.85 4.24 19.13
CA THR A 92 -6.88 3.66 20.00
C THR A 92 -6.76 2.14 20.01
N ARG A 93 -6.87 1.51 21.17
CA ARG A 93 -6.85 0.05 21.30
C ARG A 93 -8.24 -0.55 21.22
N ALA A 94 -8.36 -1.65 20.50
CA ALA A 94 -9.56 -2.48 20.47
C ALA A 94 -9.18 -3.95 20.50
N ALA A 95 -9.94 -4.78 21.25
CA ALA A 95 -9.79 -6.23 21.21
C ALA A 95 -10.88 -6.82 20.31
N CYS A 96 -10.48 -7.66 19.35
CA CYS A 96 -11.38 -8.25 18.37
C CYS A 96 -11.20 -9.77 18.33
N ARG A 97 -12.33 -10.51 18.25
CA ARG A 97 -12.29 -11.94 17.99
C ARG A 97 -12.26 -12.21 16.48
N VAL A 98 -11.35 -13.07 16.05
CA VAL A 98 -11.26 -13.48 14.65
C VAL A 98 -12.42 -14.41 14.32
N SER A 99 -13.20 -14.05 13.30
CA SER A 99 -14.36 -14.80 12.86
C SER A 99 -13.96 -16.08 12.10
N ARG A 100 -14.93 -16.97 11.88
CA ARG A 100 -14.76 -18.18 11.03
C ARG A 100 -14.40 -17.88 9.57
N PHE A 101 -14.57 -16.63 9.12
CA PHE A 101 -14.21 -16.16 7.78
C PHE A 101 -12.80 -15.54 7.73
N SER A 102 -11.98 -15.73 8.79
CA SER A 102 -10.66 -15.10 8.92
C SER A 102 -10.73 -13.58 8.89
N THR A 103 -11.74 -12.99 9.49
CA THR A 103 -11.92 -11.53 9.54
C THR A 103 -12.10 -11.02 10.94
N ILE A 104 -11.65 -9.80 11.17
CA ILE A 104 -11.94 -8.99 12.36
C ILE A 104 -12.84 -7.82 11.95
N ARG A 105 -13.62 -7.30 12.88
CA ARG A 105 -14.47 -6.14 12.67
C ARG A 105 -13.95 -4.98 13.50
N VAL A 106 -13.49 -3.93 12.82
CA VAL A 106 -12.94 -2.71 13.44
C VAL A 106 -13.66 -1.50 12.86
N LEU A 107 -14.17 -0.62 13.73
CA LEU A 107 -14.92 0.60 13.32
C LEU A 107 -15.99 0.31 12.26
N LYS A 108 -16.76 -0.77 12.46
CA LYS A 108 -17.81 -1.26 11.54
C LYS A 108 -17.31 -1.75 10.17
N ASN A 109 -15.99 -1.78 9.90
CA ASN A 109 -15.38 -2.32 8.70
C ASN A 109 -14.77 -3.71 8.98
N SER A 110 -14.64 -4.53 7.94
CA SER A 110 -14.11 -5.90 8.03
C SER A 110 -12.72 -5.96 7.41
N TYR A 111 -11.80 -6.62 8.11
CA TYR A 111 -10.42 -6.80 7.66
C TYR A 111 -10.05 -8.27 7.76
N SER A 112 -9.42 -8.83 6.73
CA SER A 112 -8.93 -10.20 6.81
C SER A 112 -7.65 -10.28 7.62
N VAL A 113 -7.51 -11.37 8.35
CA VAL A 113 -6.29 -11.75 9.06
C VAL A 113 -6.02 -13.23 8.80
N HIS A 114 -4.78 -13.67 9.04
CA HIS A 114 -4.37 -15.03 8.72
C HIS A 114 -5.30 -16.08 9.36
N SER A 115 -5.72 -17.08 8.58
CA SER A 115 -6.69 -18.10 8.98
C SER A 115 -6.30 -18.93 10.19
N ARG A 116 -5.00 -19.00 10.53
CA ARG A 116 -4.52 -19.65 11.78
C ARG A 116 -5.01 -18.99 13.05
N LEU A 117 -5.47 -17.74 12.97
CA LEU A 117 -5.98 -16.97 14.10
C LEU A 117 -7.49 -17.12 14.30
N ILE A 118 -8.18 -17.92 13.50
CA ILE A 118 -9.64 -18.13 13.63
C ILE A 118 -9.97 -18.54 15.07
N GLY A 119 -10.91 -17.80 15.66
CA GLY A 119 -11.38 -18.02 17.05
C GLY A 119 -10.52 -17.35 18.12
N GLN A 120 -9.32 -16.87 17.80
CA GLN A 120 -8.45 -16.17 18.74
C GLN A 120 -8.89 -14.72 18.95
N MET A 121 -8.50 -14.18 20.10
CA MET A 121 -8.58 -12.74 20.36
C MET A 121 -7.30 -12.06 19.88
N VAL A 122 -7.44 -10.99 19.15
CA VAL A 122 -6.32 -10.15 18.68
C VAL A 122 -6.50 -8.73 19.18
N ASP A 123 -5.40 -8.07 19.49
CA ASP A 123 -5.37 -6.66 19.83
C ASP A 123 -5.19 -5.84 18.56
N VAL A 124 -5.98 -4.79 18.41
CA VAL A 124 -5.90 -3.90 17.25
C VAL A 124 -5.55 -2.49 17.73
N ARG A 125 -4.50 -1.93 17.18
CA ARG A 125 -4.11 -0.53 17.33
C ARG A 125 -4.62 0.24 16.14
N ILE A 126 -5.48 1.23 16.39
CA ILE A 126 -6.17 2.00 15.36
C ILE A 126 -5.54 3.39 15.29
N TYR A 127 -4.78 3.61 14.23
CA TYR A 127 -4.16 4.90 13.91
C TYR A 127 -5.08 5.74 12.99
N ALA A 128 -4.62 6.92 12.62
CA ALA A 128 -5.38 7.82 11.75
C ALA A 128 -5.55 7.30 10.32
N ASP A 129 -4.55 6.59 9.78
CA ASP A 129 -4.42 6.15 8.39
C ASP A 129 -4.35 4.63 8.23
N HIS A 130 -3.95 3.89 9.27
CA HIS A 130 -3.79 2.44 9.25
C HIS A 130 -4.29 1.79 10.53
N ILE A 131 -4.36 0.47 10.53
CA ILE A 131 -4.56 -0.36 11.71
C ILE A 131 -3.44 -1.39 11.80
N GLU A 132 -3.00 -1.67 13.00
CA GLU A 132 -2.07 -2.77 13.29
C GLU A 132 -2.81 -3.87 14.04
N VAL A 133 -2.65 -5.10 13.60
CA VAL A 133 -3.17 -6.28 14.28
C VAL A 133 -2.05 -6.94 15.07
N TRP A 134 -2.27 -7.16 16.35
CA TRP A 134 -1.30 -7.72 17.29
C TRP A 134 -1.83 -9.03 17.89
N TYR A 135 -0.97 -10.02 17.98
CA TYR A 135 -1.25 -11.27 18.68
C TYR A 135 -0.04 -11.70 19.51
N ALA A 136 -0.27 -12.13 20.77
CA ALA A 136 0.80 -12.48 21.72
C ALA A 136 1.90 -11.40 21.80
N GLN A 137 1.50 -10.12 21.85
CA GLN A 137 2.38 -8.94 21.94
C GLN A 137 3.31 -8.73 20.72
N ARG A 138 3.03 -9.36 19.59
CA ARG A 138 3.76 -9.17 18.33
C ARG A 138 2.85 -8.57 17.27
N PRO A 139 3.33 -7.60 16.49
CA PRO A 139 2.60 -7.14 15.32
C PRO A 139 2.57 -8.25 14.28
N ILE A 140 1.39 -8.52 13.73
CA ILE A 140 1.18 -9.58 12.74
C ILE A 140 0.94 -8.97 11.37
N GLU A 141 0.15 -7.89 11.33
CA GLU A 141 -0.33 -7.30 10.08
C GLU A 141 -0.54 -5.80 10.25
N THR A 142 -0.22 -5.05 9.22
CA THR A 142 -0.55 -3.63 9.10
C THR A 142 -1.45 -3.44 7.88
N LEU A 143 -2.62 -2.88 8.08
CA LEU A 143 -3.65 -2.75 7.06
C LEU A 143 -4.08 -1.28 6.92
N PRO A 144 -4.40 -0.80 5.71
CA PRO A 144 -4.92 0.56 5.54
C PRO A 144 -6.25 0.72 6.26
N ARG A 145 -6.43 1.82 7.00
CA ARG A 145 -7.68 2.10 7.67
C ARG A 145 -8.76 2.50 6.66
N LEU A 146 -9.81 1.71 6.60
CA LEU A 146 -10.98 2.03 5.79
C LEU A 146 -11.77 3.17 6.42
N ARG A 147 -12.21 4.10 5.59
CA ARG A 147 -13.07 5.22 5.95
C ARG A 147 -14.54 4.84 5.69
N GLY A 148 -15.45 5.38 6.49
CA GLY A 148 -16.88 5.04 6.40
C GLY A 148 -17.21 3.72 7.10
N GLU A 149 -18.33 3.10 6.73
CA GLU A 149 -18.90 1.92 7.40
C GLU A 149 -19.19 0.81 6.39
N ASN A 150 -19.15 -0.44 6.87
CA ASN A 150 -19.49 -1.66 6.12
C ASN A 150 -18.62 -1.96 4.89
N SER A 151 -17.46 -1.32 4.79
CA SER A 151 -16.43 -1.66 3.81
C SER A 151 -15.60 -2.85 4.28
N HIS A 152 -14.88 -3.48 3.35
CA HIS A 152 -13.99 -4.59 3.67
C HIS A 152 -12.66 -4.50 2.92
N CYS A 153 -11.62 -5.01 3.57
CA CYS A 153 -10.27 -5.16 3.02
C CYS A 153 -9.86 -6.61 3.22
N ILE A 154 -9.93 -7.40 2.16
CA ILE A 154 -9.69 -8.85 2.19
C ILE A 154 -8.45 -9.17 1.36
N ASN A 155 -7.46 -9.75 2.03
CA ASN A 155 -6.29 -10.32 1.38
C ASN A 155 -6.51 -11.83 1.21
N TYR A 156 -6.55 -12.32 -0.01
CA TYR A 156 -6.77 -13.74 -0.31
C TYR A 156 -5.70 -14.65 0.32
N ARG A 157 -4.48 -14.15 0.50
CA ARG A 157 -3.36 -14.89 1.13
C ARG A 157 -3.67 -15.31 2.57
N HIS A 158 -4.54 -14.58 3.26
CA HIS A 158 -4.95 -14.91 4.62
C HIS A 158 -5.87 -16.14 4.71
N VAL A 159 -6.63 -16.41 3.66
CA VAL A 159 -7.71 -17.41 3.67
C VAL A 159 -7.44 -18.60 2.76
N ILE A 160 -6.50 -18.49 1.83
CA ILE A 160 -6.26 -19.49 0.79
C ILE A 160 -5.97 -20.88 1.35
N ASP A 161 -5.13 -21.00 2.37
CA ASP A 161 -4.80 -22.29 3.00
C ASP A 161 -6.03 -23.04 3.51
N THR A 162 -7.01 -22.31 4.00
CA THR A 162 -8.27 -22.90 4.50
C THR A 162 -9.19 -23.28 3.36
N LEU A 163 -9.27 -22.47 2.31
CA LEU A 163 -10.11 -22.71 1.15
C LEU A 163 -9.61 -23.88 0.31
N VAL A 164 -8.30 -24.03 0.14
CA VAL A 164 -7.70 -25.17 -0.56
C VAL A 164 -8.01 -26.49 0.14
N ARG A 165 -8.03 -26.51 1.48
CA ARG A 165 -8.42 -27.69 2.27
C ARG A 165 -9.90 -27.98 2.18
N LYS A 166 -10.74 -26.97 1.97
CA LYS A 166 -12.20 -27.07 1.89
C LYS A 166 -12.76 -26.34 0.67
N PRO A 167 -12.51 -26.83 -0.56
CA PRO A 167 -12.88 -26.13 -1.80
C PRO A 167 -14.38 -25.81 -1.93
N GLY A 168 -15.25 -26.64 -1.29
CA GLY A 168 -16.68 -26.37 -1.26
C GLY A 168 -17.09 -25.10 -0.48
N ALA A 169 -16.21 -24.58 0.38
CA ALA A 169 -16.47 -23.34 1.09
C ALA A 169 -16.27 -22.10 0.22
N PHE A 170 -15.55 -22.19 -0.90
CA PHE A 170 -15.27 -21.08 -1.79
C PHE A 170 -16.54 -20.48 -2.41
N GLU A 171 -17.49 -21.33 -2.79
CA GLU A 171 -18.73 -20.87 -3.44
C GLU A 171 -19.56 -19.97 -2.52
N ASN A 172 -19.66 -20.35 -1.25
CA ASN A 172 -20.42 -19.63 -0.24
C ASN A 172 -19.56 -18.69 0.62
N TYR A 173 -18.33 -18.41 0.18
CA TYR A 173 -17.48 -17.50 0.92
C TYR A 173 -18.00 -16.06 0.76
N ARG A 174 -18.26 -15.41 1.89
CA ARG A 174 -18.89 -14.09 1.94
C ARG A 174 -18.16 -13.03 1.09
N TYR A 175 -16.84 -13.13 1.01
CA TYR A 175 -15.97 -12.18 0.32
C TYR A 175 -15.35 -12.83 -0.93
N LYS A 176 -16.12 -13.62 -1.66
CA LYS A 176 -15.66 -14.37 -2.84
C LYS A 176 -15.11 -13.42 -3.92
N GLU A 177 -15.77 -12.28 -4.11
CA GLU A 177 -15.36 -11.31 -5.13
C GLU A 177 -13.97 -10.71 -4.86
N ASP A 178 -13.57 -10.58 -3.60
CA ASP A 178 -12.23 -10.13 -3.21
C ASP A 178 -11.14 -11.19 -3.43
N LEU A 179 -11.51 -12.41 -3.76
CA LEU A 179 -10.58 -13.49 -4.06
C LEU A 179 -10.16 -13.52 -5.54
N PHE A 180 -10.51 -12.51 -6.31
CA PHE A 180 -10.05 -12.30 -7.68
C PHE A 180 -9.10 -11.08 -7.72
N PRO A 181 -7.77 -11.29 -7.54
CA PRO A 181 -6.81 -10.18 -7.40
C PRO A 181 -6.76 -9.26 -8.62
N THR A 182 -7.00 -9.83 -9.82
CA THR A 182 -7.05 -9.10 -11.08
C THR A 182 -8.14 -9.64 -11.99
N SER A 183 -8.43 -8.93 -13.08
CA SER A 183 -9.34 -9.38 -14.12
C SER A 183 -8.94 -10.72 -14.75
N GLN A 184 -7.64 -11.00 -14.87
CA GLN A 184 -7.14 -12.26 -15.42
C GLN A 184 -7.54 -13.46 -14.54
N PHE A 185 -7.47 -13.31 -13.23
CA PHE A 185 -7.94 -14.36 -12.30
C PHE A 185 -9.45 -14.58 -12.43
N ARG A 186 -10.24 -13.53 -12.65
CA ARG A 186 -11.67 -13.67 -12.88
C ARG A 186 -11.96 -14.38 -14.18
N MET A 187 -11.32 -13.99 -15.27
CA MET A 187 -11.46 -14.63 -16.58
C MET A 187 -11.06 -16.10 -16.53
N ALA A 188 -9.94 -16.42 -15.85
CA ALA A 188 -9.52 -17.80 -15.65
C ALA A 188 -10.58 -18.65 -14.91
N TYR A 189 -11.19 -18.10 -13.87
CA TYR A 189 -12.27 -18.77 -13.17
C TYR A 189 -13.50 -18.98 -14.05
N ASP A 190 -13.89 -17.99 -14.84
CA ASP A 190 -15.03 -18.08 -15.74
C ASP A 190 -14.80 -19.14 -16.86
N LEU A 191 -13.58 -19.26 -17.39
CA LEU A 191 -13.20 -20.32 -18.32
C LEU A 191 -13.24 -21.70 -17.67
N LEU A 192 -12.68 -21.85 -16.46
CA LEU A 192 -12.77 -23.09 -15.71
C LEU A 192 -14.23 -23.52 -15.44
N ARG A 193 -15.12 -22.54 -15.23
CA ARG A 193 -16.55 -22.77 -15.05
C ARG A 193 -17.27 -23.24 -16.32
N GLN A 194 -16.78 -22.87 -17.49
CA GLN A 194 -17.30 -23.33 -18.78
C GLN A 194 -16.83 -24.76 -19.10
N GLN A 195 -15.60 -25.12 -18.68
CA GLN A 195 -14.98 -26.41 -18.99
C GLN A 195 -15.33 -27.52 -18.01
N HIS A 196 -15.61 -27.17 -16.76
CA HIS A 196 -15.74 -28.13 -15.66
C HIS A 196 -16.97 -27.87 -14.81
N GLU A 197 -17.41 -28.93 -14.12
CA GLU A 197 -18.41 -28.78 -13.07
C GLU A 197 -17.91 -27.85 -11.95
N MET A 198 -18.84 -27.18 -11.27
CA MET A 198 -18.60 -26.19 -10.22
C MET A 198 -17.54 -26.61 -9.20
N LYS A 199 -17.64 -27.86 -8.69
CA LYS A 199 -16.69 -28.36 -7.67
C LYS A 199 -15.27 -28.47 -8.21
N GLN A 200 -15.13 -28.91 -9.46
CA GLN A 200 -13.84 -29.07 -10.11
C GLN A 200 -13.25 -27.71 -10.46
N ALA A 201 -14.06 -26.80 -11.04
CA ALA A 201 -13.64 -25.43 -11.33
C ALA A 201 -13.15 -24.70 -10.07
N ASN A 202 -13.89 -24.76 -8.98
CA ASN A 202 -13.49 -24.17 -7.71
C ASN A 202 -12.15 -24.75 -7.20
N LYS A 203 -11.97 -26.08 -7.29
CA LYS A 203 -10.72 -26.73 -6.87
C LYS A 203 -9.53 -26.30 -7.71
N GLN A 204 -9.70 -26.19 -9.01
CA GLN A 204 -8.63 -25.75 -9.92
C GLN A 204 -8.30 -24.26 -9.72
N TYR A 205 -9.31 -23.43 -9.62
CA TYR A 205 -9.11 -22.02 -9.36
C TYR A 205 -8.34 -21.77 -8.04
N LEU A 206 -8.71 -22.45 -6.98
CA LEU A 206 -8.02 -22.33 -5.69
C LEU A 206 -6.56 -22.77 -5.77
N LYS A 207 -6.20 -23.74 -6.61
CA LYS A 207 -4.79 -24.11 -6.87
C LYS A 207 -4.03 -22.96 -7.57
N ILE A 208 -4.64 -22.30 -8.55
CA ILE A 208 -4.05 -21.13 -9.21
C ILE A 208 -3.84 -20.00 -8.19
N LEU A 209 -4.82 -19.75 -7.35
CA LEU A 209 -4.75 -18.71 -6.32
C LEU A 209 -3.71 -19.05 -5.24
N GLU A 210 -3.58 -20.33 -4.88
CA GLU A 210 -2.54 -20.83 -3.98
C GLU A 210 -1.14 -20.65 -4.58
N LEU A 211 -0.97 -20.95 -5.86
CA LEU A 211 0.28 -20.70 -6.58
C LEU A 211 0.66 -19.22 -6.54
N ALA A 212 -0.29 -18.33 -6.79
CA ALA A 212 -0.08 -16.89 -6.70
C ALA A 212 0.27 -16.41 -5.28
N ALA A 213 -0.25 -17.09 -4.25
CA ALA A 213 0.07 -16.76 -2.87
C ALA A 213 1.48 -17.19 -2.45
N ARG A 214 1.95 -18.34 -2.96
CA ARG A 214 3.23 -18.95 -2.60
C ARG A 214 4.40 -18.42 -3.41
N GLU A 215 4.19 -18.24 -4.71
CA GLU A 215 5.23 -17.80 -5.64
C GLU A 215 5.14 -16.28 -5.87
N SER A 216 4.47 -15.89 -6.93
CA SER A 216 4.31 -14.48 -7.28
C SER A 216 2.95 -14.24 -7.94
N GLN A 217 2.19 -13.30 -7.40
CA GLN A 217 0.92 -12.89 -8.03
C GLN A 217 1.12 -12.32 -9.43
N THR A 218 2.23 -11.59 -9.65
CA THR A 218 2.54 -10.99 -10.96
C THR A 218 2.88 -12.08 -11.97
N ALA A 219 3.75 -13.03 -11.64
CA ALA A 219 4.12 -14.14 -12.53
C ALA A 219 2.89 -14.99 -12.90
N VAL A 220 2.05 -15.34 -11.92
CA VAL A 220 0.81 -16.08 -12.20
C VAL A 220 -0.16 -15.27 -13.06
N ASN A 221 -0.26 -13.95 -12.84
CA ASN A 221 -1.10 -13.08 -13.66
C ASN A 221 -0.66 -13.05 -15.12
N GLU A 222 0.65 -12.96 -15.39
CA GLU A 222 1.20 -13.02 -16.75
C GLU A 222 1.01 -14.41 -17.39
N ALA A 223 1.24 -15.49 -16.63
CA ALA A 223 0.97 -16.85 -17.10
C ALA A 223 -0.50 -17.05 -17.45
N LEU A 224 -1.43 -16.55 -16.63
CA LEU A 224 -2.86 -16.59 -16.92
C LEU A 224 -3.20 -15.81 -18.20
N ARG A 225 -2.63 -14.61 -18.35
CA ARG A 225 -2.80 -13.80 -19.57
C ARG A 225 -2.36 -14.56 -20.83
N TYR A 226 -1.22 -15.25 -20.76
CA TYR A 226 -0.70 -16.04 -21.85
C TYR A 226 -1.63 -17.21 -22.20
N VAL A 227 -2.04 -18.02 -21.21
CA VAL A 227 -2.91 -19.19 -21.42
C VAL A 227 -4.30 -18.76 -21.94
N ILE A 228 -4.88 -17.70 -21.40
CA ILE A 228 -6.19 -17.18 -21.86
C ILE A 228 -6.14 -16.76 -23.33
N ASN A 229 -5.04 -16.15 -23.78
CA ASN A 229 -4.89 -15.69 -25.18
C ASN A 229 -4.67 -16.83 -26.18
N GLN A 230 -4.22 -18.01 -25.75
CA GLN A 230 -4.01 -19.16 -26.65
C GLN A 230 -5.27 -19.92 -27.02
N ALA A 231 -6.40 -19.64 -26.35
CA ALA A 231 -7.73 -20.23 -26.62
C ALA A 231 -7.84 -21.78 -26.52
N ASP A 232 -6.80 -22.47 -26.04
CA ASP A 232 -6.78 -23.94 -25.91
C ASP A 232 -7.48 -24.45 -24.63
N GLY A 233 -8.10 -23.55 -23.89
CA GLY A 233 -8.71 -23.86 -22.60
C GLY A 233 -7.81 -23.53 -21.42
N MET A 234 -8.40 -23.50 -20.22
CA MET A 234 -7.68 -23.21 -18.98
C MET A 234 -7.12 -24.50 -18.37
N ASP A 235 -5.80 -24.66 -18.39
CA ASP A 235 -5.09 -25.73 -17.71
C ASP A 235 -4.21 -25.16 -16.58
N VAL A 236 -4.44 -25.68 -15.37
CA VAL A 236 -3.67 -25.28 -14.17
C VAL A 236 -2.22 -25.74 -14.23
N ASP A 237 -1.97 -26.88 -14.83
CA ASP A 237 -0.61 -27.41 -14.92
C ASP A 237 0.22 -26.62 -15.94
N ALA A 238 -0.37 -26.18 -17.05
CA ALA A 238 0.26 -25.23 -17.97
C ALA A 238 0.64 -23.91 -17.29
N VAL A 239 -0.25 -23.36 -16.43
CA VAL A 239 0.07 -22.15 -15.66
C VAL A 239 1.27 -22.36 -14.73
N LYS A 240 1.36 -23.52 -14.07
CA LYS A 240 2.50 -23.85 -13.19
C LYS A 240 3.81 -23.96 -13.97
N ASP A 241 3.78 -24.61 -15.12
CA ASP A 241 4.97 -24.82 -15.96
C ASP A 241 5.51 -23.47 -16.46
N ILE A 242 4.64 -22.55 -16.87
CA ILE A 242 5.04 -21.20 -17.26
C ILE A 242 5.67 -20.45 -16.10
N VAL A 243 5.05 -20.45 -14.93
CA VAL A 243 5.59 -19.78 -13.73
C VAL A 243 6.94 -20.38 -13.32
N ALA A 244 7.10 -21.71 -13.42
CA ALA A 244 8.35 -22.39 -13.11
C ALA A 244 9.47 -22.06 -14.14
N CYS A 245 9.12 -21.91 -15.42
CA CYS A 245 10.06 -21.51 -16.46
C CYS A 245 10.56 -20.06 -16.27
N GLU A 246 9.69 -19.14 -15.86
CA GLU A 246 10.08 -17.75 -15.59
C GLU A 246 11.05 -17.61 -14.40
N GLN A 247 11.04 -18.56 -13.47
CA GLN A 247 11.93 -18.57 -12.31
C GLN A 247 13.30 -19.17 -12.61
N GLN A 248 13.47 -19.88 -13.73
CA GLN A 248 14.78 -20.36 -14.12
C GLN A 248 15.59 -19.19 -14.67
N PRO A 249 16.75 -18.86 -14.07
CA PRO A 249 17.63 -17.87 -14.67
C PRO A 249 17.96 -18.34 -16.09
N PRO A 250 17.96 -17.41 -17.09
CA PRO A 250 18.34 -17.78 -18.44
C PRO A 250 19.68 -18.52 -18.37
N ALA A 251 19.78 -19.67 -19.07
CA ALA A 251 21.02 -20.42 -19.14
C ALA A 251 22.13 -19.42 -19.47
N VAL A 252 23.12 -19.33 -18.59
CA VAL A 252 24.29 -18.49 -18.83
C VAL A 252 24.85 -18.97 -20.17
N THR A 253 24.56 -18.21 -21.22
CA THR A 253 25.25 -18.41 -22.49
C THR A 253 26.69 -18.07 -22.20
N ASP A 254 27.58 -19.07 -22.18
CA ASP A 254 29.00 -18.84 -22.20
C ASP A 254 29.30 -18.06 -23.49
N VAL A 255 29.27 -16.77 -23.39
CA VAL A 255 29.78 -15.90 -24.44
C VAL A 255 31.31 -16.04 -24.37
N LEU A 256 31.85 -16.96 -25.14
CA LEU A 256 33.28 -16.97 -25.43
C LEU A 256 33.60 -15.68 -26.16
N ILE A 257 33.96 -14.64 -25.40
CA ILE A 257 34.56 -13.44 -25.95
C ILE A 257 35.96 -13.89 -26.40
N GLY A 258 36.14 -14.06 -27.72
CA GLY A 258 37.47 -14.28 -28.28
C GLY A 258 38.42 -13.15 -27.84
N ASP A 259 39.70 -13.50 -27.64
CA ASP A 259 40.71 -12.48 -27.31
C ASP A 259 40.64 -11.36 -28.34
N ILE A 260 40.27 -10.16 -27.86
CA ILE A 260 40.20 -8.96 -28.67
C ILE A 260 41.65 -8.48 -28.81
N ASP A 261 42.24 -8.61 -30.01
CA ASP A 261 43.56 -8.01 -30.27
C ASP A 261 43.39 -6.48 -30.35
N ILE A 262 43.91 -5.78 -29.32
CA ILE A 262 43.82 -4.33 -29.21
C ILE A 262 44.43 -3.64 -30.45
N ARG A 263 45.35 -4.30 -31.18
CA ARG A 263 45.98 -3.81 -32.39
C ARG A 263 45.02 -3.65 -33.57
N ASP A 264 43.87 -4.36 -33.54
CA ASP A 264 42.81 -4.20 -34.56
C ASP A 264 42.16 -2.83 -34.48
N TYR A 265 42.28 -2.12 -33.35
CA TYR A 265 41.77 -0.77 -33.15
C TYR A 265 42.75 0.32 -33.53
N ASP A 266 44.06 -0.01 -33.73
CA ASP A 266 45.07 0.98 -34.14
C ASP A 266 44.74 1.54 -35.54
N GLY A 267 44.12 0.75 -36.41
CA GLY A 267 43.65 1.20 -37.73
C GLY A 267 42.56 2.31 -37.70
N LEU A 268 41.88 2.48 -36.59
CA LEU A 268 40.89 3.57 -36.40
C LEU A 268 41.58 4.92 -36.09
N LEU A 269 42.78 4.88 -35.52
CA LEU A 269 43.55 6.08 -35.22
C LEU A 269 44.18 6.68 -36.51
N ASP A 270 44.65 5.80 -37.42
CA ASP A 270 45.18 6.23 -38.72
C ASP A 270 44.09 6.87 -39.61
N SER A 271 42.84 6.48 -39.43
CA SER A 271 41.73 7.07 -40.19
C SER A 271 41.30 8.47 -39.68
N ALA A 272 41.65 8.83 -38.47
CA ALA A 272 41.29 10.13 -37.86
C ALA A 272 42.25 11.26 -38.30
N GLU A 273 43.50 10.92 -38.64
CA GLU A 273 44.46 11.92 -39.15
C GLU A 273 44.19 12.34 -40.61
N ALA A 274 43.47 11.50 -41.39
CA ALA A 274 43.11 11.81 -42.79
C ALA A 274 41.92 12.78 -42.93
N LEU A 275 41.27 13.17 -41.86
CA LEU A 275 40.09 14.06 -41.86
C LEU A 275 40.45 15.50 -41.37
N LEU A 276 41.71 15.79 -41.13
CA LEU A 276 42.20 17.10 -40.63
C LEU A 276 43.13 17.82 -41.64
N VAL A 277 43.01 17.58 -42.95
CA VAL A 277 43.65 18.37 -44.01
C VAL A 277 42.65 19.09 -44.86
#